data_69824e1253b61d237aefa503ed12b6c7
#
_entry.id   69824e1253b61d237aefa503ed12b6c7
#
_cell.length_a   1.000
_cell.length_b   1.000
_cell.length_c   1.000
_cell.angle_alpha   90.00
_cell.angle_beta   90.00
_cell.angle_gamma   90.00
#
_symmetry.space_group_name_H-M   'P 1'
#
loop_
_entity.id
_entity.type
_entity.pdbx_description
1 polymer ?
#
loop_
_entity_poly.entity_id
_entity_poly.type
_entity_poly.pdbx_seq_one_letter_code
_entity_poly.pdbx_strand_id
1 'polypeptide(L)'
;VALKERNESITIGLVDPCGASMEAYFNKGTAEASAGTSIIEGIGVNHVTDNVAQARVDQAYTIDDTEALPYAFDLLRHEGLCLGGTSGINIAGAVRLAEHLGPGHTIVTILCDYGNRYQSKLFNPVFLENKGLPIPEWLAI
;
A
#
# COMPACT_ATOMS: atom_id res chain seq x y z
N VAL A 1 -17.87 4.98 -4.38
CA VAL A 1 -19.21 5.49 -4.73
C VAL A 1 -19.96 5.88 -3.46
N ALA A 2 -20.35 4.94 -2.57
CA ALA A 2 -21.22 5.20 -1.41
C ALA A 2 -20.75 6.33 -0.47
N LEU A 3 -19.44 6.47 -0.21
CA LEU A 3 -18.92 7.54 0.64
C LEU A 3 -19.15 8.91 0.00
N LYS A 4 -18.80 9.05 -1.29
CA LYS A 4 -18.99 10.31 -2.01
C LYS A 4 -20.46 10.66 -2.29
N GLU A 5 -21.36 9.69 -2.32
CA GLU A 5 -22.81 9.94 -2.37
C GLU A 5 -23.33 10.58 -1.07
N ARG A 6 -22.72 10.24 0.06
CA ARG A 6 -23.06 10.83 1.36
C ARG A 6 -22.38 12.17 1.62
N ASN A 7 -21.14 12.29 1.16
CA ASN A 7 -20.36 13.51 1.29
C ASN A 7 -19.32 13.59 0.17
N GLU A 8 -19.52 14.48 -0.78
CA GLU A 8 -18.63 14.69 -1.93
C GLU A 8 -17.24 15.21 -1.55
N SER A 9 -17.12 15.86 -0.40
CA SER A 9 -15.84 16.40 0.07
C SER A 9 -14.86 15.34 0.60
N ILE A 10 -15.29 14.08 0.76
CA ILE A 10 -14.40 13.00 1.16
C ILE A 10 -13.38 12.74 0.04
N THR A 11 -12.10 12.88 0.35
CA THR A 11 -11.02 12.53 -0.57
C THR A 11 -10.76 11.02 -0.52
N ILE A 12 -10.78 10.36 -1.67
CA ILE A 12 -10.49 8.93 -1.83
C ILE A 12 -9.10 8.79 -2.41
N GLY A 13 -8.20 8.22 -1.63
CA GLY A 13 -6.87 7.80 -2.07
C GLY A 13 -6.85 6.33 -2.48
N LEU A 14 -6.18 6.02 -3.58
CA LEU A 14 -5.87 4.66 -4.01
C LEU A 14 -4.37 4.43 -3.89
N VAL A 15 -3.98 3.27 -3.44
CA VAL A 15 -2.59 2.83 -3.43
C VAL A 15 -2.41 1.53 -4.20
N ASP A 16 -1.32 1.45 -4.93
CA ASP A 16 -1.01 0.34 -5.82
C ASP A 16 0.48 -0.04 -5.64
N PRO A 17 0.84 -1.32 -5.62
CA PRO A 17 2.25 -1.72 -5.59
C PRO A 17 2.91 -1.50 -6.95
N CYS A 18 4.24 -1.49 -6.97
CA CYS A 18 4.99 -1.55 -8.22
C CYS A 18 4.60 -2.77 -9.05
N GLY A 19 4.47 -2.60 -10.36
CA GLY A 19 4.05 -3.62 -11.30
C GLY A 19 2.53 -3.75 -11.49
N ALA A 20 1.73 -2.95 -10.77
CA ALA A 20 0.27 -2.88 -10.94
C ALA A 20 -0.15 -1.70 -11.82
N SER A 21 -1.41 -1.62 -12.23
CA SER A 21 -1.88 -0.67 -13.25
C SER A 21 -2.99 0.28 -12.81
N MET A 22 -3.49 0.17 -11.59
CA MET A 22 -4.61 1.01 -11.14
C MET A 22 -4.20 2.46 -10.92
N GLU A 23 -2.97 2.71 -10.44
CA GLU A 23 -2.46 4.07 -10.32
C GLU A 23 -2.46 4.79 -11.67
N ALA A 24 -1.92 4.14 -12.72
CA ALA A 24 -1.88 4.71 -14.07
C ALA A 24 -3.30 4.90 -14.64
N TYR A 25 -4.21 3.98 -14.34
CA TYR A 25 -5.60 4.12 -14.78
C TYR A 25 -6.26 5.39 -14.24
N PHE A 26 -6.14 5.66 -12.95
CA PHE A 26 -6.79 6.83 -12.34
C PHE A 26 -6.07 8.15 -12.63
N ASN A 27 -4.74 8.13 -12.75
CA ASN A 27 -3.97 9.35 -13.01
C ASN A 27 -3.84 9.69 -14.50
N LYS A 28 -3.81 8.68 -15.39
CA LYS A 28 -3.48 8.87 -16.81
C LYS A 28 -4.56 8.34 -17.77
N GLY A 29 -5.54 7.60 -17.25
CA GLY A 29 -6.57 6.94 -18.07
C GLY A 29 -6.06 5.72 -18.84
N THR A 30 -4.90 5.17 -18.53
CA THR A 30 -4.30 4.00 -19.16
C THR A 30 -4.08 2.90 -18.13
N ALA A 31 -4.39 1.64 -18.47
CA ALA A 31 -4.14 0.49 -17.59
C ALA A 31 -2.73 -0.09 -17.83
N GLU A 32 -1.72 0.76 -17.91
CA GLU A 32 -0.33 0.34 -18.06
C GLU A 32 0.27 0.04 -16.69
N ALA A 33 0.90 -1.13 -16.57
CA ALA A 33 1.58 -1.52 -15.33
C ALA A 33 2.74 -0.55 -15.03
N SER A 34 2.85 -0.12 -13.78
CA SER A 34 4.00 0.67 -13.32
C SER A 34 5.29 -0.15 -13.41
N ALA A 35 6.43 0.52 -13.48
CA ALA A 35 7.74 -0.15 -13.50
C ALA A 35 8.01 -0.92 -12.21
N GLY A 36 8.79 -2.00 -12.31
CA GLY A 36 9.19 -2.80 -11.16
C GLY A 36 8.23 -3.94 -10.84
N THR A 37 8.46 -4.55 -9.69
CA THR A 37 7.67 -5.65 -9.13
C THR A 37 7.60 -5.50 -7.63
N SER A 38 6.60 -6.09 -7.01
CA SER A 38 6.45 -6.13 -5.55
C SER A 38 6.48 -7.58 -5.05
N ILE A 39 7.02 -7.78 -3.86
CA ILE A 39 6.93 -9.06 -3.14
C ILE A 39 5.61 -9.18 -2.36
N ILE A 40 4.85 -8.08 -2.27
CA ILE A 40 3.64 -8.01 -1.47
C ILE A 40 2.49 -8.65 -2.25
N GLU A 41 1.83 -9.61 -1.60
CA GLU A 41 0.73 -10.39 -2.16
C GLU A 41 -0.62 -9.82 -1.73
N GLY A 42 -1.67 -10.10 -2.51
CA GLY A 42 -3.05 -9.73 -2.17
C GLY A 42 -3.45 -8.30 -2.53
N ILE A 43 -2.58 -7.56 -3.22
CA ILE A 43 -2.82 -6.21 -3.72
C ILE A 43 -2.23 -6.07 -5.13
N GLY A 44 -2.73 -5.10 -5.88
CA GLY A 44 -2.28 -4.83 -7.25
C GLY A 44 -2.97 -5.73 -8.28
N VAL A 45 -3.64 -5.11 -9.22
CA VAL A 45 -4.27 -5.79 -10.37
C VAL A 45 -3.85 -5.11 -11.67
N ASN A 46 -3.78 -5.90 -12.75
CA ASN A 46 -3.34 -5.44 -14.07
C ASN A 46 -4.50 -5.32 -15.06
N HIS A 47 -5.73 -5.32 -14.57
CA HIS A 47 -6.92 -5.12 -15.39
C HIS A 47 -7.96 -4.32 -14.61
N VAL A 48 -8.64 -3.44 -15.32
CA VAL A 48 -9.71 -2.62 -14.75
C VAL A 48 -11.00 -3.42 -14.79
N THR A 49 -11.58 -3.71 -13.63
CA THR A 49 -12.92 -4.30 -13.52
C THR A 49 -13.98 -3.21 -13.56
N ASP A 50 -15.22 -3.56 -13.91
CA ASP A 50 -16.34 -2.61 -13.97
C ASP A 50 -16.57 -1.89 -12.62
N ASN A 51 -16.36 -2.59 -11.50
CA ASN A 51 -16.49 -1.99 -10.17
C ASN A 51 -15.40 -0.93 -9.91
N VAL A 52 -14.17 -1.20 -10.34
CA VAL A 52 -13.04 -0.26 -10.21
C VAL A 52 -13.24 0.92 -11.16
N ALA A 53 -13.69 0.68 -12.39
CA ALA A 53 -13.96 1.75 -13.38
C ALA A 53 -14.98 2.77 -12.88
N GLN A 54 -15.92 2.35 -12.02
CA GLN A 54 -16.92 3.23 -11.40
C GLN A 54 -16.43 3.93 -10.12
N ALA A 55 -15.25 3.59 -9.61
CA ALA A 55 -14.72 4.21 -8.41
C ALA A 55 -14.36 5.68 -8.67
N ARG A 56 -14.69 6.53 -7.70
CA ARG A 56 -14.36 7.96 -7.73
C ARG A 56 -13.12 8.18 -6.87
N VAL A 57 -11.94 7.98 -7.48
CA VAL A 57 -10.63 8.16 -6.84
C VAL A 57 -10.14 9.58 -7.13
N ASP A 58 -9.66 10.27 -6.10
CA ASP A 58 -9.16 11.65 -6.22
C ASP A 58 -7.64 11.69 -6.31
N GLN A 59 -6.95 10.75 -5.67
CA GLN A 59 -5.50 10.63 -5.65
C GLN A 59 -5.11 9.16 -5.79
N ALA A 60 -4.12 8.86 -6.61
CA ALA A 60 -3.60 7.50 -6.73
C ALA A 60 -2.06 7.51 -6.65
N TYR A 61 -1.50 6.56 -5.89
CA TYR A 61 -0.08 6.45 -5.62
C TYR A 61 0.43 5.04 -5.91
N THR A 62 1.59 4.93 -6.58
CA THR A 62 2.38 3.69 -6.58
C THR A 62 3.31 3.70 -5.39
N ILE A 63 3.29 2.64 -4.60
CA ILE A 63 4.12 2.46 -3.39
C ILE A 63 5.12 1.33 -3.65
N ASP A 64 6.39 1.64 -3.44
CA ASP A 64 7.48 0.68 -3.53
C ASP A 64 7.60 -0.16 -2.24
N ASP A 65 8.11 -1.39 -2.35
CA ASP A 65 8.31 -2.27 -1.19
C ASP A 65 9.31 -1.69 -0.19
N THR A 66 10.30 -0.92 -0.63
CA THR A 66 11.28 -0.27 0.25
C THR A 66 10.65 0.83 1.10
N GLU A 67 9.56 1.43 0.62
CA GLU A 67 8.76 2.40 1.37
C GLU A 67 7.74 1.70 2.28
N ALA A 68 7.08 0.64 1.79
CA ALA A 68 6.00 -0.03 2.50
C ALA A 68 6.46 -0.88 3.69
N LEU A 69 7.56 -1.64 3.50
CA LEU A 69 8.00 -2.62 4.52
C LEU A 69 8.40 -2.00 5.86
N PRO A 70 9.10 -0.85 5.92
CA PRO A 70 9.39 -0.19 7.19
C PRO A 70 8.14 0.07 8.04
N TYR A 71 7.03 0.48 7.45
CA TYR A 71 5.77 0.68 8.19
C TYR A 71 5.23 -0.61 8.80
N ALA A 72 5.30 -1.74 8.07
CA ALA A 72 4.87 -3.03 8.60
C ALA A 72 5.77 -3.49 9.76
N PHE A 73 7.08 -3.23 9.68
CA PHE A 73 8.04 -3.55 10.73
C PHE A 73 7.87 -2.67 11.97
N ASP A 74 7.61 -1.37 11.78
CA ASP A 74 7.39 -0.42 12.87
C ASP A 74 6.10 -0.71 13.62
N LEU A 75 5.03 -1.10 12.93
CA LEU A 75 3.79 -1.55 13.56
C LEU A 75 4.02 -2.77 14.47
N LEU A 76 4.81 -3.74 14.01
CA LEU A 76 5.13 -4.90 14.84
C LEU A 76 5.97 -4.49 16.05
N ARG A 77 6.98 -3.67 15.85
CA ARG A 77 7.93 -3.28 16.91
C ARG A 77 7.30 -2.39 17.97
N HIS A 78 6.50 -1.41 17.56
CA HIS A 78 6.02 -0.33 18.44
C HIS A 78 4.59 -0.53 18.91
N GLU A 79 3.74 -1.19 18.09
CA GLU A 79 2.33 -1.37 18.40
C GLU A 79 1.96 -2.85 18.68
N GLY A 80 2.89 -3.79 18.45
CA GLY A 80 2.61 -5.22 18.59
C GLY A 80 1.69 -5.78 17.49
N LEU A 81 1.51 -5.05 16.40
CA LEU A 81 0.63 -5.42 15.29
C LEU A 81 1.42 -6.15 14.20
N CYS A 82 1.39 -7.47 14.21
CA CYS A 82 2.00 -8.30 13.17
C CYS A 82 1.08 -8.39 11.94
N LEU A 83 1.35 -7.55 10.94
CA LEU A 83 0.52 -7.39 9.76
C LEU A 83 1.26 -7.75 8.47
N GLY A 84 0.50 -8.06 7.40
CA GLY A 84 1.02 -8.32 6.07
C GLY A 84 1.50 -7.05 5.35
N GLY A 85 2.25 -7.22 4.28
CA GLY A 85 2.84 -6.11 3.52
C GLY A 85 1.80 -5.16 2.91
N THR A 86 0.60 -5.64 2.60
CA THR A 86 -0.50 -4.81 2.11
C THR A 86 -0.88 -3.70 3.10
N SER A 87 -0.79 -3.97 4.42
CA SER A 87 -0.98 -2.94 5.44
C SER A 87 0.11 -1.87 5.38
N GLY A 88 1.37 -2.27 5.09
CA GLY A 88 2.46 -1.33 4.87
C GLY A 88 2.21 -0.41 3.67
N ILE A 89 1.75 -0.96 2.53
CA ILE A 89 1.36 -0.17 1.35
C ILE A 89 0.25 0.83 1.71
N ASN A 90 -0.78 0.38 2.40
CA ASN A 90 -1.90 1.23 2.78
C ASN A 90 -1.48 2.37 3.71
N ILE A 91 -0.58 2.11 4.65
CA ILE A 91 -0.06 3.14 5.56
C ILE A 91 0.84 4.12 4.81
N ALA A 92 1.75 3.64 3.97
CA ALA A 92 2.60 4.51 3.15
C ALA A 92 1.75 5.47 2.29
N GLY A 93 0.71 4.94 1.66
CA GLY A 93 -0.23 5.77 0.90
C GLY A 93 -1.04 6.74 1.77
N ALA A 94 -1.43 6.34 2.99
CA ALA A 94 -2.09 7.24 3.93
C ALA A 94 -1.16 8.38 4.37
N VAL A 95 0.14 8.11 4.55
CA VAL A 95 1.15 9.13 4.85
C VAL A 95 1.29 10.11 3.68
N ARG A 96 1.44 9.61 2.44
CA ARG A 96 1.50 10.49 1.25
C ARG A 96 0.24 11.34 1.08
N LEU A 97 -0.93 10.76 1.35
CA LEU A 97 -2.19 11.51 1.33
C LEU A 97 -2.22 12.57 2.42
N ALA A 98 -1.71 12.27 3.63
CA ALA A 98 -1.62 13.23 4.72
C ALA A 98 -0.70 14.41 4.38
N GLU A 99 0.45 14.14 3.78
CA GLU A 99 1.38 15.16 3.30
C GLU A 99 0.75 16.05 2.22
N HIS A 100 0.00 15.42 1.29
CA HIS A 100 -0.71 16.15 0.24
C HIS A 100 -1.82 17.06 0.76
N LEU A 101 -2.61 16.58 1.74
CA LEU A 101 -3.72 17.33 2.30
C LEU A 101 -3.31 18.37 3.36
N GLY A 102 -2.17 18.15 4.01
CA GLY A 102 -1.73 18.97 5.13
C GLY A 102 -2.45 18.66 6.45
N PRO A 103 -2.29 19.51 7.47
CA PRO A 103 -2.85 19.27 8.79
C PRO A 103 -4.39 19.46 8.85
N GLY A 104 -5.01 18.86 9.86
CA GLY A 104 -6.44 19.05 10.16
C GLY A 104 -7.37 18.04 9.51
N HIS A 105 -6.85 16.98 8.90
CA HIS A 105 -7.62 15.92 8.26
C HIS A 105 -7.63 14.63 9.09
N THR A 106 -8.72 13.89 9.04
CA THR A 106 -8.81 12.52 9.53
C THR A 106 -8.66 11.57 8.35
N ILE A 107 -7.64 10.72 8.38
CA ILE A 107 -7.37 9.74 7.34
C ILE A 107 -7.67 8.35 7.89
N VAL A 108 -8.45 7.58 7.14
CA VAL A 108 -8.82 6.20 7.48
C VAL A 108 -8.22 5.28 6.44
N THR A 109 -7.48 4.27 6.89
CA THR A 109 -6.93 3.22 6.04
C THR A 109 -7.27 1.83 6.59
N ILE A 110 -7.06 0.79 5.78
CA ILE A 110 -7.38 -0.59 6.14
C ILE A 110 -6.09 -1.31 6.52
N LEU A 111 -6.07 -1.89 7.72
CA LEU A 111 -5.07 -2.88 8.11
C LEU A 111 -5.61 -4.26 7.69
N CYS A 112 -4.99 -4.86 6.68
CA CYS A 112 -5.55 -6.01 5.97
C CYS A 112 -5.39 -7.32 6.76
N ASP A 113 -4.48 -8.18 6.34
CA ASP A 113 -4.30 -9.49 6.94
C ASP A 113 -3.10 -9.55 7.90
N TYR A 114 -3.02 -10.65 8.64
CA TYR A 114 -1.94 -10.86 9.61
C TYR A 114 -0.64 -11.30 8.95
N GLY A 115 0.48 -10.81 9.49
CA GLY A 115 1.83 -11.07 9.01
C GLY A 115 2.33 -12.51 9.18
N ASN A 116 1.69 -13.30 10.05
CA ASN A 116 2.06 -14.70 10.27
C ASN A 116 2.02 -15.57 9.00
N ARG A 117 1.28 -15.17 7.98
CA ARG A 117 1.23 -15.82 6.66
C ARG A 117 2.50 -15.59 5.83
N TYR A 118 3.29 -14.58 6.17
CA TYR A 118 4.41 -14.07 5.37
C TYR A 118 5.77 -14.27 6.06
N GLN A 119 5.88 -15.17 7.03
CA GLN A 119 7.12 -15.43 7.79
C GLN A 119 8.30 -15.79 6.89
N SER A 120 8.06 -16.54 5.82
CA SER A 120 9.10 -16.94 4.87
C SER A 120 9.58 -15.83 3.93
N LYS A 121 8.90 -14.69 3.90
CA LYS A 121 9.20 -13.53 3.05
C LYS A 121 9.45 -12.28 3.89
N LEU A 122 8.40 -11.63 4.41
CA LEU A 122 8.50 -10.37 5.14
C LEU A 122 9.37 -10.44 6.40
N PHE A 123 9.35 -11.59 7.08
CA PHE A 123 10.07 -11.78 8.34
C PHE A 123 11.25 -12.76 8.18
N ASN A 124 11.78 -12.89 6.97
CA ASN A 124 12.96 -13.69 6.66
C ASN A 124 14.09 -12.77 6.16
N PRO A 125 15.12 -12.50 6.98
CA PRO A 125 16.20 -11.58 6.62
C PRO A 125 16.95 -12.02 5.37
N VAL A 126 17.19 -13.33 5.17
CA VAL A 126 17.86 -13.84 3.98
C VAL A 126 17.03 -13.59 2.70
N PHE A 127 15.72 -13.74 2.80
CA PHE A 127 14.84 -13.44 1.66
C PHE A 127 14.88 -11.94 1.32
N LEU A 128 14.79 -11.08 2.34
CA LEU A 128 14.82 -9.62 2.17
C LEU A 128 16.17 -9.16 1.58
N GLU A 129 17.28 -9.67 2.10
CA GLU A 129 18.62 -9.37 1.59
C GLU A 129 18.77 -9.75 0.12
N ASN A 130 18.35 -10.96 -0.26
CA ASN A 130 18.39 -11.43 -1.65
C ASN A 130 17.53 -10.60 -2.61
N LYS A 131 16.57 -9.84 -2.08
CA LYS A 131 15.72 -8.92 -2.83
C LYS A 131 16.17 -7.46 -2.75
N GLY A 132 17.23 -7.16 -2.00
CA GLY A 132 17.69 -5.78 -1.76
C GLY A 132 16.67 -4.93 -0.99
N LEU A 133 15.87 -5.57 -0.13
CA LEU A 133 14.81 -4.93 0.63
C LEU A 133 15.25 -4.57 2.06
N PRO A 134 14.63 -3.61 2.71
CA PRO A 134 14.97 -3.21 4.07
C PRO A 134 14.85 -4.36 5.07
N ILE A 135 15.85 -4.48 5.94
CA ILE A 135 15.88 -5.45 7.04
C ILE A 135 15.95 -4.63 8.33
N PRO A 136 14.97 -4.71 9.22
CA PRO A 136 15.02 -4.00 10.49
C PRO A 136 16.08 -4.65 11.41
N GLU A 137 16.77 -3.83 12.22
CA GLU A 137 17.86 -4.30 13.10
C GLU A 137 17.45 -5.48 14.01
N TRP A 138 16.23 -5.50 14.50
CA TRP A 138 15.73 -6.56 15.36
C TRP A 138 15.49 -7.90 14.65
N LEU A 139 15.46 -7.91 13.31
CA LEU A 139 15.32 -9.10 12.48
C LEU A 139 16.68 -9.58 11.93
N ALA A 140 17.67 -8.70 11.85
CA ALA A 140 19.04 -9.01 11.43
C ALA A 140 19.75 -9.76 12.56
N ILE A 141 19.73 -11.10 12.52
CA ILE A 141 20.43 -11.98 13.49
C ILE A 141 21.57 -12.70 12.77
#